data_05469bfd1df087195616cdf7864e621d
#
_entry.id   05469bfd1df087195616cdf7864e621d
#
_cell.length_a   1.000
_cell.length_b   1.000
_cell.length_c   1.000
_cell.angle_alpha   90.00
_cell.angle_beta   90.00
_cell.angle_gamma   90.00
#
_symmetry.space_group_name_H-M   'P 1'
#
loop_
_entity.id
_entity.type
_entity.pdbx_description
1 polymer ?
#
loop_
_entity_poly.entity_id
_entity_poly.type
_entity_poly.pdbx_seq_one_letter_code
_entity_poly.pdbx_strand_id
1 'polypeptide(L)'
;HVPVKCKNGESPIKCNGKVLVIDGGFSRAYQKETGIAGYTLVYNSYGLVLVAHEPFESKEAAVEKGSDIHSDYMVVKRVTERRLVGNTDIGTELKEQVSDLESLLAAYRSGQVIEKL
;
A
#
# COMPACT_ATOMS: atom_id res chain seq x y z
N HIS A 1 14.19 2.76 11.62
CA HIS A 1 13.56 2.17 12.81
C HIS A 1 13.21 3.25 13.83
N VAL A 2 12.06 3.87 13.64
CA VAL A 2 11.49 4.82 14.60
C VAL A 2 10.07 4.33 14.91
N PRO A 3 9.91 3.49 15.94
CA PRO A 3 8.62 2.91 16.28
C PRO A 3 7.63 3.98 16.78
N VAL A 4 6.36 3.78 16.47
CA VAL A 4 5.27 4.59 17.00
C VAL A 4 5.17 4.35 18.51
N LYS A 5 5.19 5.42 19.30
CA LYS A 5 5.00 5.33 20.75
C LYS A 5 3.50 5.23 21.08
N CYS A 6 2.89 4.09 20.72
CA CYS A 6 1.45 3.87 20.89
C CYS A 6 1.02 3.98 22.36
N LYS A 7 1.90 3.64 23.30
CA LYS A 7 1.68 3.80 24.74
C LYS A 7 1.42 5.26 25.15
N ASN A 8 1.95 6.20 24.39
CA ASN A 8 1.77 7.64 24.62
C ASN A 8 0.65 8.23 23.73
N GLY A 9 -0.12 7.41 23.04
CA GLY A 9 -1.17 7.85 22.14
C GLY A 9 -0.64 8.48 20.84
N GLU A 10 0.62 8.20 20.48
CA GLU A 10 1.21 8.74 19.25
C GLU A 10 0.53 8.14 18.01
N SER A 11 0.09 9.01 17.08
CA SER A 11 -0.51 8.58 15.84
C SER A 11 0.55 8.08 14.85
N PRO A 12 0.31 6.95 14.15
CA PRO A 12 1.15 6.52 13.03
C PRO A 12 1.05 7.43 11.80
N ILE A 13 0.00 8.25 11.73
CA ILE A 13 -0.22 9.19 10.62
C ILE A 13 0.39 10.54 10.99
N LYS A 14 1.38 10.97 10.21
CA LYS A 14 2.12 12.23 10.41
C LYS A 14 1.91 13.20 9.26
N CYS A 15 2.20 14.47 9.49
CA CYS A 15 2.22 15.52 8.46
C CYS A 15 0.94 15.55 7.61
N ASN A 16 -0.24 15.47 8.25
CA ASN A 16 -1.53 15.44 7.57
C ASN A 16 -1.64 14.32 6.51
N GLY A 17 -1.17 13.11 6.84
CA GLY A 17 -1.24 11.95 5.97
C GLY A 17 -0.14 11.86 4.90
N LYS A 18 0.85 12.76 4.93
CA LYS A 18 1.98 12.71 3.99
C LYS A 18 3.07 11.73 4.41
N VAL A 19 3.14 11.39 5.69
CA VAL A 19 4.09 10.43 6.25
C VAL A 19 3.35 9.43 7.11
N LEU A 20 3.65 8.15 6.92
CA LEU A 20 3.09 7.05 7.69
C LEU A 20 4.24 6.29 8.36
N VAL A 21 4.13 6.09 9.67
CA VAL A 21 5.06 5.29 10.44
C VAL A 21 4.34 4.01 10.83
N ILE A 22 4.79 2.88 10.30
CA ILE A 22 4.16 1.56 10.54
C ILE A 22 5.01 0.63 11.41
N ASP A 23 6.16 1.12 11.92
CA ASP A 23 6.96 0.37 12.87
C ASP A 23 6.22 0.31 14.22
N GLY A 24 5.76 -0.88 14.59
CA GLY A 24 4.96 -1.13 15.79
C GLY A 24 5.77 -1.43 17.04
N GLY A 25 7.11 -1.33 16.99
CA GLY A 25 7.96 -1.55 18.16
C GLY A 25 7.98 -3.00 18.65
N PHE A 26 7.94 -3.99 17.76
CA PHE A 26 7.92 -5.42 18.10
C PHE A 26 9.18 -5.90 18.84
N SER A 27 10.30 -5.17 18.74
CA SER A 27 11.53 -5.53 19.43
C SER A 27 11.34 -5.46 20.94
N ARG A 28 11.69 -6.54 21.63
CA ARG A 28 11.55 -6.65 23.08
C ARG A 28 12.24 -5.52 23.84
N ALA A 29 13.32 -5.00 23.30
CA ALA A 29 14.10 -3.89 23.90
C ALA A 29 13.28 -2.59 23.96
N TYR A 30 12.40 -2.35 23.01
CA TYR A 30 11.63 -1.11 22.90
C TYR A 30 10.23 -1.18 23.51
N GLN A 31 9.68 -2.38 23.73
CA GLN A 31 8.29 -2.56 24.17
C GLN A 31 7.94 -1.81 25.46
N LYS A 32 8.89 -1.64 26.37
CA LYS A 32 8.67 -0.90 27.64
C LYS A 32 8.39 0.60 27.39
N GLU A 33 9.02 1.16 26.38
CA GLU A 33 8.94 2.61 26.08
C GLU A 33 7.83 2.90 25.06
N THR A 34 7.75 2.12 24.01
CA THR A 34 6.86 2.38 22.88
C THR A 34 5.49 1.70 23.00
N GLY A 35 5.40 0.63 23.76
CA GLY A 35 4.30 -0.33 23.67
C GLY A 35 4.48 -1.25 22.46
N ILE A 36 3.47 -2.04 22.16
CA ILE A 36 3.41 -2.91 20.98
C ILE A 36 2.20 -2.47 20.17
N ALA A 37 2.40 -2.18 18.90
CA ALA A 37 1.33 -1.91 17.96
C ALA A 37 1.53 -2.71 16.69
N GLY A 38 0.44 -3.09 16.03
CA GLY A 38 0.47 -3.70 14.70
C GLY A 38 -0.18 -2.79 13.70
N TYR A 39 0.52 -2.45 12.63
CA TYR A 39 -0.03 -1.63 11.54
C TYR A 39 0.14 -2.33 10.21
N THR A 40 -0.90 -2.26 9.39
CA THR A 40 -0.87 -2.68 7.99
C THR A 40 -1.27 -1.52 7.11
N LEU A 41 -0.42 -1.16 6.15
CA LEU A 41 -0.77 -0.18 5.14
C LEU A 41 -1.33 -0.90 3.92
N VAL A 42 -2.59 -0.60 3.60
CA VAL A 42 -3.26 -1.10 2.41
C VAL A 42 -3.29 0.00 1.35
N TYR A 43 -2.67 -0.26 0.22
CA TYR A 43 -2.74 0.60 -0.96
C TYR A 43 -3.49 -0.11 -2.08
N ASN A 44 -4.44 0.58 -2.66
CA ASN A 44 -5.17 0.13 -3.83
C ASN A 44 -5.55 1.30 -4.74
N SER A 45 -6.21 1.00 -5.86
CA SER A 45 -6.61 2.03 -6.84
C SER A 45 -7.60 3.08 -6.30
N TYR A 46 -8.16 2.90 -5.11
CA TYR A 46 -9.05 3.86 -4.44
C TYR A 46 -8.34 4.69 -3.37
N GLY A 47 -7.10 4.36 -3.02
CA GLY A 47 -6.33 5.15 -2.07
C GLY A 47 -5.51 4.35 -1.07
N LEU A 48 -5.32 4.94 0.09
CA LEU A 48 -4.52 4.44 1.20
C LEU A 48 -5.38 4.28 2.45
N VAL A 49 -5.31 3.11 3.06
CA VAL A 49 -5.96 2.80 4.33
C VAL A 49 -4.90 2.25 5.27
N LEU A 50 -4.82 2.81 6.48
CA LEU A 50 -4.01 2.26 7.55
C LEU A 50 -4.90 1.41 8.44
N VAL A 51 -4.52 0.16 8.65
CA VAL A 51 -5.18 -0.76 9.56
C VAL A 51 -4.35 -0.87 10.84
N ALA A 52 -4.93 -0.50 11.97
CA ALA A 52 -4.32 -0.66 13.28
C ALA A 52 -4.89 -1.91 13.94
N HIS A 53 -4.03 -2.87 14.24
CA HIS A 53 -4.44 -4.12 14.88
C HIS A 53 -4.42 -3.98 16.39
N GLU A 54 -5.49 -4.43 17.03
CA GLU A 54 -5.54 -4.52 18.47
C GLU A 54 -4.63 -5.64 19.01
N PRO A 55 -4.18 -5.55 20.26
CA PRO A 55 -3.38 -6.60 20.88
C PRO A 55 -4.11 -7.93 20.87
N PHE A 56 -3.39 -9.01 20.56
CA PHE A 56 -3.88 -10.37 20.68
C PHE A 56 -3.99 -10.76 22.15
N GLU A 57 -5.16 -11.17 22.61
CA GLU A 57 -5.41 -11.52 24.01
C GLU A 57 -4.59 -12.75 24.46
N SER A 58 -4.93 -13.91 23.91
CA SER A 58 -4.22 -15.17 24.16
C SER A 58 -4.64 -16.25 23.16
N LYS A 59 -3.82 -17.29 23.04
CA LYS A 59 -4.15 -18.46 22.21
C LYS A 59 -5.38 -19.21 22.73
N GLU A 60 -5.50 -19.31 24.05
CA GLU A 60 -6.60 -19.97 24.73
C GLU A 60 -7.93 -19.26 24.45
N ALA A 61 -7.95 -17.93 24.55
CA ALA A 61 -9.13 -17.13 24.22
C ALA A 61 -9.54 -17.27 22.74
N ALA A 62 -8.57 -17.29 21.83
CA ALA A 62 -8.84 -17.47 20.41
C ALA A 62 -9.44 -18.85 20.09
N VAL A 63 -8.94 -19.91 20.74
CA VAL A 63 -9.44 -21.28 20.53
C VAL A 63 -10.82 -21.50 21.20
N GLU A 64 -11.01 -21.04 22.43
CA GLU A 64 -12.26 -21.26 23.16
C GLU A 64 -13.41 -20.39 22.64
N LYS A 65 -13.15 -19.14 22.33
CA LYS A 65 -14.17 -18.15 21.94
C LYS A 65 -14.30 -17.96 20.44
N GLY A 66 -13.37 -18.55 19.64
CA GLY A 66 -13.28 -18.26 18.20
C GLY A 66 -12.99 -16.77 17.92
N SER A 67 -12.34 -16.08 18.86
CA SER A 67 -12.08 -14.66 18.75
C SER A 67 -10.95 -14.41 17.73
N ASP A 68 -11.15 -13.44 16.87
CA ASP A 68 -10.14 -12.93 15.95
C ASP A 68 -9.59 -11.59 16.45
N ILE A 69 -8.49 -11.12 15.85
CA ILE A 69 -7.91 -9.82 16.14
C ILE A 69 -8.86 -8.74 15.61
N HIS A 70 -9.29 -7.85 16.48
CA HIS A 70 -10.00 -6.64 16.06
C HIS A 70 -9.02 -5.65 15.44
N SER A 71 -9.48 -4.90 14.45
CA SER A 71 -8.64 -3.93 13.75
C SER A 71 -9.45 -2.68 13.42
N ASP A 72 -8.84 -1.53 13.67
CA ASP A 72 -9.37 -0.24 13.29
C ASP A 72 -8.88 0.19 11.92
N TYR A 73 -9.77 0.71 11.09
CA TYR A 73 -9.47 1.14 9.74
C TYR A 73 -9.45 2.67 9.66
N MET A 74 -8.29 3.23 9.35
CA MET A 74 -8.09 4.67 9.18
C MET A 74 -7.85 4.99 7.71
N VAL A 75 -8.80 5.69 7.08
CA VAL A 75 -8.64 6.16 5.69
C VAL A 75 -7.67 7.33 5.67
N VAL A 76 -6.46 7.09 5.14
CA VAL A 76 -5.43 8.12 5.02
C VAL A 76 -5.67 9.00 3.80
N LYS A 77 -6.00 8.36 2.67
CA LYS A 77 -6.29 9.05 1.42
C LYS A 77 -7.32 8.26 0.62
N ARG A 78 -8.37 8.94 0.18
CA ARG A 78 -9.35 8.39 -0.73
C ARG A 78 -9.38 9.21 -2.01
N VAL A 79 -9.50 8.55 -3.15
CA VAL A 79 -9.73 9.19 -4.43
C VAL A 79 -11.17 8.95 -4.88
N THR A 80 -11.78 9.94 -5.50
CA THR A 80 -13.16 9.87 -6.02
C THR A 80 -13.25 8.96 -7.24
N GLU A 81 -12.20 8.96 -8.06
CA GLU A 81 -12.08 8.13 -9.24
C GLU A 81 -10.95 7.12 -9.06
N ARG A 82 -11.19 5.91 -9.53
CA ARG A 82 -10.22 4.82 -9.46
C ARG A 82 -8.97 5.14 -10.27
N ARG A 83 -7.81 5.11 -9.63
CA ARG A 83 -6.51 5.28 -10.30
C ARG A 83 -6.00 3.95 -10.83
N LEU A 84 -5.93 3.83 -12.14
CA LEU A 84 -5.35 2.67 -12.83
C LEU A 84 -3.92 2.99 -13.28
N VAL A 85 -3.13 1.98 -13.61
CA VAL A 85 -1.78 2.16 -14.16
C VAL A 85 -1.81 3.05 -15.40
N GLY A 86 -2.80 2.87 -16.27
CA GLY A 86 -3.00 3.70 -17.47
C GLY A 86 -3.26 5.20 -17.22
N ASN A 87 -3.48 5.61 -15.95
CA ASN A 87 -3.64 7.01 -15.54
C ASN A 87 -2.37 7.60 -14.90
N THR A 88 -1.27 6.87 -14.90
CA THR A 88 0.04 7.31 -14.42
C THR A 88 0.91 7.78 -15.59
N ASP A 89 1.98 8.52 -15.27
CA ASP A 89 2.94 8.98 -16.29
C ASP A 89 3.56 7.78 -17.02
N ILE A 90 3.96 6.74 -16.29
CA ILE A 90 4.47 5.47 -16.87
C ILE A 90 3.41 4.81 -17.74
N GLY A 91 2.15 4.79 -17.31
CA GLY A 91 1.04 4.22 -18.09
C GLY A 91 0.79 4.99 -19.39
N THR A 92 0.98 6.29 -19.39
CA THR A 92 0.90 7.13 -20.60
C THR A 92 2.03 6.82 -21.56
N GLU A 93 3.27 6.77 -21.06
CA GLU A 93 4.45 6.39 -21.84
C GLU A 93 4.31 4.99 -22.48
N LEU A 94 3.83 4.02 -21.72
CA LEU A 94 3.58 2.67 -22.25
C LEU A 94 2.51 2.65 -23.35
N LYS A 95 1.47 3.47 -23.26
CA LYS A 95 0.47 3.58 -24.33
C LYS A 95 1.06 4.15 -25.61
N GLU A 96 1.93 5.14 -25.50
CA GLU A 96 2.63 5.71 -26.65
C GLU A 96 3.51 4.66 -27.31
N GLN A 97 4.32 3.92 -26.54
CA GLN A 97 5.16 2.83 -27.05
C GLN A 97 4.33 1.72 -27.75
N VAL A 98 3.20 1.34 -27.17
CA VAL A 98 2.28 0.36 -27.81
C VAL A 98 1.77 0.90 -29.14
N SER A 99 1.34 2.15 -29.20
CA SER A 99 0.85 2.79 -30.43
C SER A 99 1.93 2.82 -31.53
N ASP A 100 3.18 3.15 -31.15
CA ASP A 100 4.31 3.16 -32.07
C ASP A 100 4.60 1.76 -32.63
N LEU A 101 4.60 0.75 -31.77
CA LEU A 101 4.79 -0.66 -32.19
C LEU A 101 3.66 -1.17 -33.10
N GLU A 102 2.41 -0.80 -32.83
CA GLU A 102 1.28 -1.13 -33.68
C GLU A 102 1.41 -0.48 -35.07
N SER A 103 1.86 0.79 -35.09
CA SER A 103 2.12 1.52 -36.34
C SER A 103 3.25 0.90 -37.14
N LEU A 104 4.34 0.51 -36.48
CA LEU A 104 5.46 -0.19 -37.10
C LEU A 104 5.03 -1.53 -37.66
N LEU A 105 4.25 -2.30 -36.91
CA LEU A 105 3.71 -3.59 -37.38
C LEU A 105 2.82 -3.42 -38.61
N ALA A 106 1.99 -2.37 -38.64
CA ALA A 106 1.16 -2.05 -39.78
C ALA A 106 2.00 -1.70 -41.02
N ALA A 107 3.09 -0.94 -40.83
CA ALA A 107 4.02 -0.58 -41.90
C ALA A 107 4.75 -1.80 -42.49
N TYR A 108 5.16 -2.75 -41.67
CA TYR A 108 5.70 -4.04 -42.13
C TYR A 108 4.66 -4.84 -42.91
N ARG A 109 3.46 -4.96 -42.41
CA ARG A 109 2.38 -5.72 -43.09
C ARG A 109 1.93 -5.12 -44.42
N SER A 110 2.01 -3.80 -44.55
CA SER A 110 1.70 -3.08 -45.78
C SER A 110 2.86 -3.03 -46.78
N GLY A 111 4.05 -3.50 -46.42
CA GLY A 111 5.25 -3.44 -47.25
C GLY A 111 5.91 -2.07 -47.33
N GLN A 112 5.51 -1.10 -46.49
CA GLN A 112 6.16 0.20 -46.40
C GLN A 112 7.55 0.12 -45.77
N VAL A 113 7.73 -0.84 -44.87
CA VAL A 113 9.03 -1.13 -44.26
C VAL A 113 9.41 -2.57 -44.64
N ILE A 114 10.60 -2.72 -45.20
CA ILE A 114 11.16 -4.01 -45.60
C ILE A 114 12.38 -4.28 -44.76
N GLU A 115 12.45 -5.44 -44.13
CA GLU A 115 13.63 -5.87 -43.41
C GLU A 115 14.78 -6.08 -44.40
N LYS A 116 15.91 -5.41 -44.18
CA LYS A 116 17.14 -5.70 -44.93
C LYS A 116 17.83 -6.87 -44.23
N LEU A 117 17.75 -8.03 -44.82
CA LEU A 117 18.55 -9.20 -44.46
C LEU A 117 20.01 -8.97 -44.72
#